data_8c3c54465f358a75295806147a468040
#
_entry.id   8c3c54465f358a75295806147a468040
#
_cell.length_a   1.000
_cell.length_b   1.000
_cell.length_c   1.000
_cell.angle_alpha   90.00
_cell.angle_beta   90.00
_cell.angle_gamma   90.00
#
_symmetry.space_group_name_H-M   'P 1'
#
loop_
_entity.id
_entity.type
_entity.pdbx_description
1 polymer ?
#
loop_
_entity_poly.entity_id
_entity_poly.type
_entity_poly.pdbx_seq_one_letter_code
_entity_poly.pdbx_strand_id
1 'polypeptide(L)'
;MALDLQFEAFLQRVQARLDPVDLVKVPAAGEGLTHAAVMLLLRPADGAAGGDAAGDSAEILLIKRAERAGDPWSGHLAFPGGRAEKEDATLLDVAMREAAEEIGIDARQGGRLLGRLPAFRPMSTRIPSVTVTPFVALAPHGAILRVQPEEVEEAFWMPLAALRKTGLSAVVRWDARDGTRELPAFPSPKGPIWGITERILSQFLERTGAS
;
A
#
# COMPACT_ATOMS: atom_id res chain seq x y z
N MET A 1 3.78 5.61 24.72
CA MET A 1 4.73 6.73 24.45
C MET A 1 4.02 7.66 23.48
N ALA A 2 3.96 8.99 23.76
CA ALA A 2 3.33 9.92 22.81
C ALA A 2 4.13 9.95 21.50
N LEU A 3 3.42 10.03 20.37
CA LEU A 3 4.06 10.25 19.07
C LEU A 3 4.78 11.61 19.11
N ASP A 4 5.87 11.74 18.37
CA ASP A 4 6.54 13.01 18.16
C ASP A 4 5.53 14.01 17.55
N LEU A 5 5.53 15.26 18.04
CA LEU A 5 4.63 16.32 17.58
C LEU A 5 4.74 16.58 16.08
N GLN A 6 5.93 16.44 15.51
CA GLN A 6 6.14 16.60 14.07
C GLN A 6 5.52 15.48 13.26
N PHE A 7 5.66 14.24 13.73
CA PHE A 7 5.03 13.09 13.09
C PHE A 7 3.51 13.14 13.21
N GLU A 8 2.97 13.58 14.37
CA GLU A 8 1.54 13.77 14.53
C GLU A 8 1.00 14.85 13.57
N ALA A 9 1.70 15.97 13.42
CA ALA A 9 1.35 17.01 12.44
C ALA A 9 1.39 16.49 11.00
N PHE A 10 2.35 15.60 10.67
CA PHE A 10 2.37 14.90 9.39
C PHE A 10 1.11 14.04 9.19
N LEU A 11 0.75 13.22 10.18
CA LEU A 11 -0.44 12.37 10.09
C LEU A 11 -1.73 13.18 9.93
N GLN A 12 -1.85 14.33 10.60
CA GLN A 12 -3.00 15.24 10.45
C GLN A 12 -3.08 15.79 9.02
N ARG A 13 -1.94 16.19 8.43
CA ARG A 13 -1.90 16.62 7.02
C ARG A 13 -2.27 15.49 6.06
N VAL A 14 -1.77 14.28 6.29
CA VAL A 14 -2.15 13.09 5.51
C VAL A 14 -3.65 12.87 5.58
N GLN A 15 -4.22 12.84 6.80
CA GLN A 15 -5.64 12.63 7.01
C GLN A 15 -6.50 13.68 6.31
N ALA A 16 -6.10 14.95 6.35
CA ALA A 16 -6.84 16.05 5.70
C ALA A 16 -6.85 15.97 4.15
N ARG A 17 -5.96 15.17 3.55
CA ARG A 17 -5.84 15.00 2.10
C ARG A 17 -6.42 13.67 1.58
N LEU A 18 -6.84 12.82 2.48
CA LEU A 18 -7.48 11.54 2.16
C LEU A 18 -9.01 11.69 2.13
N ASP A 19 -9.65 10.84 1.35
CA ASP A 19 -11.09 10.70 1.40
C ASP A 19 -11.48 10.06 2.76
N PRO A 20 -12.64 10.40 3.34
CA PRO A 20 -13.12 9.77 4.55
C PRO A 20 -13.22 8.25 4.41
N VAL A 21 -13.06 7.56 5.52
CA VAL A 21 -13.35 6.13 5.56
C VAL A 21 -14.86 5.94 5.60
N ASP A 22 -15.48 5.98 4.44
CA ASP A 22 -16.82 5.46 4.31
C ASP A 22 -16.71 3.93 4.41
N LEU A 23 -17.60 3.32 5.18
CA LEU A 23 -17.74 1.87 5.23
C LEU A 23 -18.33 1.40 3.90
N VAL A 24 -17.51 1.44 2.85
CA VAL A 24 -17.92 0.97 1.52
C VAL A 24 -18.16 -0.52 1.63
N LYS A 25 -19.44 -0.90 1.62
CA LYS A 25 -19.83 -2.31 1.58
C LYS A 25 -19.15 -2.98 0.38
N VAL A 26 -18.76 -4.22 0.56
CA VAL A 26 -18.31 -5.01 -0.59
C VAL A 26 -19.46 -5.05 -1.59
N PRO A 27 -19.29 -4.47 -2.80
CA PRO A 27 -20.37 -4.51 -3.78
C PRO A 27 -20.67 -5.95 -4.15
N ALA A 28 -21.95 -6.27 -4.34
CA ALA A 28 -22.32 -7.58 -4.85
C ALA A 28 -21.52 -7.89 -6.12
N ALA A 29 -21.03 -9.10 -6.23
CA ALA A 29 -20.29 -9.54 -7.41
C ALA A 29 -21.18 -9.37 -8.64
N GLY A 30 -20.93 -8.33 -9.42
CA GLY A 30 -21.47 -8.17 -10.76
C GLY A 30 -20.69 -9.07 -11.74
N GLU A 31 -21.28 -9.38 -12.89
CA GLU A 31 -20.66 -10.25 -13.87
C GLU A 31 -19.22 -9.81 -14.21
N GLY A 32 -18.24 -10.57 -13.74
CA GLY A 32 -16.82 -10.40 -14.05
C GLY A 32 -16.10 -9.26 -13.32
N LEU A 33 -16.73 -8.56 -12.37
CA LEU A 33 -16.09 -7.51 -11.57
C LEU A 33 -15.73 -8.03 -10.19
N THR A 34 -14.44 -7.98 -9.86
CA THR A 34 -13.94 -8.29 -8.52
C THR A 34 -13.52 -7.01 -7.79
N HIS A 35 -13.60 -7.03 -6.47
CA HIS A 35 -13.13 -5.94 -5.61
C HIS A 35 -11.94 -6.41 -4.80
N ALA A 36 -10.97 -5.54 -4.64
CA ALA A 36 -9.79 -5.75 -3.82
C ALA A 36 -9.55 -4.52 -2.96
N ALA A 37 -8.90 -4.71 -1.84
CA ALA A 37 -8.44 -3.61 -1.02
C ALA A 37 -7.01 -3.84 -0.55
N VAL A 38 -6.28 -2.76 -0.36
CA VAL A 38 -4.90 -2.79 0.14
C VAL A 38 -4.74 -1.81 1.30
N MET A 39 -3.78 -2.08 2.18
CA MET A 39 -3.49 -1.27 3.35
C MET A 39 -2.12 -0.62 3.23
N LEU A 40 -2.09 0.71 3.17
CA LEU A 40 -0.89 1.52 3.29
C LEU A 40 -0.65 1.79 4.77
N LEU A 41 0.29 1.07 5.37
CA LEU A 41 0.66 1.26 6.77
C LEU A 41 1.80 2.24 6.88
N LEU A 42 1.64 3.24 7.73
CA LEU A 42 2.65 4.24 8.06
C LEU A 42 3.19 4.01 9.47
N ARG A 43 4.46 4.35 9.69
CA ARG A 43 5.07 4.46 11.03
C ARG A 43 6.05 5.62 11.09
N PRO A 44 6.44 6.08 12.29
CA PRO A 44 7.63 6.93 12.41
C PRO A 44 8.87 6.18 11.91
N ALA A 45 9.78 6.88 11.23
CA ALA A 45 11.07 6.31 10.87
C ALA A 45 11.93 6.10 12.10
N ASP A 46 12.63 4.97 12.17
CA ASP A 46 13.53 4.67 13.28
C ASP A 46 14.69 5.69 13.31
N GLY A 47 14.88 6.37 14.44
CA GLY A 47 15.95 7.35 14.65
C GLY A 47 15.67 8.76 14.11
N ALA A 48 14.49 9.05 13.64
CA ALA A 48 14.10 10.38 13.17
C ALA A 48 13.78 11.33 14.34
N ALA A 49 14.80 11.82 15.01
CA ALA A 49 14.71 13.05 15.81
C ALA A 49 14.97 14.22 14.86
N GLY A 50 13.91 14.92 14.40
CA GLY A 50 14.02 16.15 13.63
C GLY A 50 13.89 16.02 12.11
N GLY A 51 12.99 15.19 11.61
CA GLY A 51 12.58 15.22 10.21
C GLY A 51 11.93 16.56 9.85
N ASP A 52 12.14 17.01 8.62
CA ASP A 52 11.56 18.26 8.12
C ASP A 52 10.03 18.20 8.01
N ALA A 53 9.41 19.35 7.66
CA ALA A 53 7.97 19.49 7.57
C ALA A 53 7.30 18.62 6.48
N ALA A 54 8.08 17.90 5.65
CA ALA A 54 7.60 17.16 4.49
C ALA A 54 7.21 15.70 4.79
N GLY A 55 7.35 15.24 6.03
CA GLY A 55 7.08 13.84 6.41
C GLY A 55 8.26 12.90 6.15
N ASP A 56 9.46 13.44 6.07
CA ASP A 56 10.70 12.67 5.90
C ASP A 56 11.00 11.74 7.08
N SER A 57 10.29 11.93 8.20
CA SER A 57 10.31 11.07 9.37
C SER A 57 9.31 9.90 9.33
N ALA A 58 8.70 9.63 8.19
CA ALA A 58 7.72 8.55 8.03
C ALA A 58 8.23 7.44 7.11
N GLU A 59 7.85 6.23 7.44
CA GLU A 59 8.05 5.04 6.60
C GLU A 59 6.71 4.44 6.20
N ILE A 60 6.68 3.81 5.04
CA ILE A 60 5.54 3.06 4.51
C ILE A 60 5.92 1.59 4.37
N LEU A 61 5.00 0.70 4.74
CA LEU A 61 5.20 -0.73 4.62
C LEU A 61 5.00 -1.22 3.20
N LEU A 62 5.92 -2.06 2.75
CA LEU A 62 5.81 -2.84 1.52
C LEU A 62 6.06 -4.31 1.83
N ILE A 63 5.44 -5.18 1.03
CA ILE A 63 5.72 -6.61 1.00
C ILE A 63 6.36 -6.98 -0.35
N LYS A 64 7.21 -8.01 -0.32
CA LYS A 64 7.61 -8.75 -1.50
C LYS A 64 6.78 -10.02 -1.53
N ARG A 65 5.97 -10.20 -2.57
CA ARG A 65 5.13 -11.37 -2.72
C ARG A 65 5.99 -12.62 -2.91
N ALA A 66 5.57 -13.72 -2.29
CA ALA A 66 6.24 -15.01 -2.48
C ALA A 66 6.18 -15.46 -3.96
N GLU A 67 7.19 -16.17 -4.39
CA GLU A 67 7.23 -16.73 -5.74
C GLU A 67 6.29 -17.93 -5.86
N ARG A 68 5.32 -17.85 -6.79
CA ARG A 68 4.36 -18.90 -7.07
C ARG A 68 4.26 -19.16 -8.57
N ALA A 69 4.35 -20.44 -8.95
CA ALA A 69 4.16 -20.82 -10.34
C ALA A 69 2.75 -20.45 -10.84
N GLY A 70 2.69 -19.70 -11.95
CA GLY A 70 1.43 -19.25 -12.56
C GLY A 70 0.83 -17.96 -11.98
N ASP A 71 1.43 -17.36 -10.95
CA ASP A 71 1.04 -16.02 -10.47
C ASP A 71 1.83 -14.95 -11.25
N PRO A 72 1.16 -14.11 -12.07
CA PRO A 72 1.82 -13.06 -12.83
C PRO A 72 2.38 -11.93 -11.96
N TRP A 73 2.07 -11.89 -10.67
CA TRP A 73 2.59 -10.91 -9.70
C TRP A 73 3.60 -11.52 -8.71
N SER A 74 4.05 -12.72 -8.99
CA SER A 74 5.08 -13.42 -8.24
C SER A 74 6.34 -12.57 -8.08
N GLY A 75 6.85 -12.43 -6.85
CA GLY A 75 8.04 -11.63 -6.54
C GLY A 75 7.87 -10.11 -6.63
N HIS A 76 6.69 -9.59 -6.99
CA HIS A 76 6.45 -8.14 -7.05
C HIS A 76 6.37 -7.49 -5.68
N LEU A 77 6.81 -6.23 -5.60
CA LEU A 77 6.57 -5.40 -4.44
C LEU A 77 5.13 -4.89 -4.44
N ALA A 78 4.46 -5.01 -3.30
CA ALA A 78 3.06 -4.66 -3.13
C ALA A 78 2.79 -4.02 -1.76
N PHE A 79 1.60 -3.44 -1.60
CA PHE A 79 1.01 -3.20 -0.29
C PHE A 79 0.28 -4.46 0.16
N PRO A 80 0.23 -4.76 1.47
CA PRO A 80 -0.61 -5.83 1.98
C PRO A 80 -2.05 -5.66 1.51
N GLY A 81 -2.65 -6.75 1.03
CA GLY A 81 -4.01 -6.67 0.54
C GLY A 81 -4.37 -7.75 -0.48
N GLY A 82 -5.66 -7.91 -0.70
CA GLY A 82 -6.17 -8.95 -1.57
C GLY A 82 -7.60 -8.72 -2.03
N ARG A 83 -8.24 -9.78 -2.48
CA ARG A 83 -9.60 -9.76 -2.99
C ARG A 83 -10.61 -9.89 -1.87
N ALA A 84 -11.77 -9.26 -2.07
CA ALA A 84 -12.90 -9.44 -1.17
C ALA A 84 -13.41 -10.87 -1.21
N GLU A 85 -13.68 -11.39 -0.02
CA GLU A 85 -14.32 -12.68 0.22
C GLU A 85 -15.76 -12.49 0.70
N LYS A 86 -16.51 -13.59 0.82
CA LYS A 86 -17.94 -13.51 1.20
C LYS A 86 -18.15 -13.03 2.63
N GLU A 87 -17.20 -13.28 3.48
CA GLU A 87 -17.19 -12.97 4.90
C GLU A 87 -16.87 -11.49 5.16
N ASP A 88 -16.27 -10.80 4.19
CA ASP A 88 -15.92 -9.40 4.30
C ASP A 88 -17.18 -8.51 4.16
N ALA A 89 -17.52 -7.78 5.21
CA ALA A 89 -18.67 -6.88 5.17
C ALA A 89 -18.38 -5.59 4.39
N THR A 90 -17.13 -5.09 4.48
CA THR A 90 -16.67 -3.85 3.87
C THR A 90 -15.32 -4.05 3.20
N LEU A 91 -14.97 -3.15 2.27
CA LEU A 91 -13.62 -3.15 1.66
C LEU A 91 -12.52 -2.82 2.69
N LEU A 92 -12.85 -2.14 3.78
CA LEU A 92 -11.93 -1.94 4.89
C LEU A 92 -11.66 -3.27 5.62
N ASP A 93 -12.67 -4.12 5.79
CA ASP A 93 -12.48 -5.44 6.41
C ASP A 93 -11.53 -6.30 5.57
N VAL A 94 -11.63 -6.25 4.23
CA VAL A 94 -10.68 -6.89 3.32
C VAL A 94 -9.25 -6.44 3.61
N ALA A 95 -8.98 -5.12 3.59
CA ALA A 95 -7.64 -4.59 3.80
C ALA A 95 -7.08 -4.93 5.19
N MET A 96 -7.93 -4.93 6.22
CA MET A 96 -7.55 -5.29 7.60
C MET A 96 -7.25 -6.78 7.74
N ARG A 97 -8.10 -7.65 7.18
CA ARG A 97 -7.92 -9.11 7.19
C ARG A 97 -6.62 -9.49 6.51
N GLU A 98 -6.42 -9.03 5.28
CA GLU A 98 -5.22 -9.32 4.49
C GLU A 98 -3.93 -8.84 5.18
N ALA A 99 -3.93 -7.63 5.78
CA ALA A 99 -2.78 -7.17 6.54
C ALA A 99 -2.48 -8.04 7.77
N ALA A 100 -3.53 -8.53 8.45
CA ALA A 100 -3.36 -9.44 9.57
C ALA A 100 -2.84 -10.82 9.13
N GLU A 101 -3.32 -11.35 8.02
CA GLU A 101 -2.92 -12.64 7.46
C GLU A 101 -1.51 -12.60 6.88
N GLU A 102 -1.22 -11.64 6.01
CA GLU A 102 0.04 -11.55 5.27
C GLU A 102 1.24 -11.14 6.15
N ILE A 103 1.02 -10.22 7.11
CA ILE A 103 2.12 -9.59 7.88
C ILE A 103 1.91 -9.55 9.40
N GLY A 104 0.82 -10.11 9.90
CA GLY A 104 0.51 -10.16 11.35
C GLY A 104 0.15 -8.81 11.96
N ILE A 105 -0.24 -7.80 11.18
CA ILE A 105 -0.65 -6.48 11.69
C ILE A 105 -2.16 -6.31 11.57
N ASP A 106 -2.85 -6.31 12.72
CA ASP A 106 -4.23 -5.85 12.81
C ASP A 106 -4.25 -4.37 13.25
N ALA A 107 -4.52 -3.48 12.31
CA ALA A 107 -4.57 -2.04 12.60
C ALA A 107 -5.73 -1.64 13.53
N ARG A 108 -6.71 -2.53 13.81
CA ARG A 108 -7.74 -2.32 14.83
C ARG A 108 -7.17 -2.38 16.25
N GLN A 109 -6.02 -3.02 16.43
CA GLN A 109 -5.37 -3.22 17.72
C GLN A 109 -4.28 -2.17 17.97
N GLY A 110 -4.68 -0.93 18.22
CA GLY A 110 -3.77 0.17 18.56
C GLY A 110 -3.21 0.93 17.36
N GLY A 111 -3.65 0.65 16.15
CA GLY A 111 -3.44 1.48 14.97
C GLY A 111 -4.43 2.63 14.89
N ARG A 112 -4.28 3.47 13.89
CA ARG A 112 -5.21 4.58 13.61
C ARG A 112 -5.49 4.65 12.11
N LEU A 113 -6.75 4.47 11.72
CA LEU A 113 -7.19 4.65 10.35
C LEU A 113 -7.20 6.14 10.00
N LEU A 114 -6.55 6.51 8.92
CA LEU A 114 -6.40 7.91 8.49
C LEU A 114 -7.37 8.28 7.38
N GLY A 115 -7.70 7.35 6.50
CA GLY A 115 -8.58 7.60 5.36
C GLY A 115 -8.35 6.58 4.24
N ARG A 116 -8.81 6.92 3.04
CA ARG A 116 -8.60 6.12 1.85
C ARG A 116 -8.19 6.98 0.65
N LEU A 117 -7.57 6.35 -0.33
CA LEU A 117 -7.36 6.94 -1.64
C LEU A 117 -8.53 6.59 -2.57
N PRO A 118 -8.75 7.35 -3.65
CA PRO A 118 -9.71 6.98 -4.67
C PRO A 118 -9.44 5.58 -5.21
N ALA A 119 -10.52 4.80 -5.28
CA ALA A 119 -10.47 3.49 -5.92
C ALA A 119 -10.21 3.63 -7.42
N PHE A 120 -9.52 2.66 -8.00
CA PHE A 120 -9.24 2.65 -9.43
C PHE A 120 -9.29 1.24 -10.03
N ARG A 121 -9.41 1.19 -11.34
CA ARG A 121 -9.30 -0.05 -12.12
C ARG A 121 -7.97 -0.06 -12.87
N PRO A 122 -7.09 -1.05 -12.63
CA PRO A 122 -5.93 -1.24 -13.47
C PRO A 122 -6.35 -1.55 -14.91
N MET A 123 -5.77 -0.83 -15.87
CA MET A 123 -6.00 -1.10 -17.29
C MET A 123 -5.08 -2.23 -17.74
N SER A 124 -5.54 -3.47 -17.62
CA SER A 124 -4.80 -4.64 -18.08
C SER A 124 -5.75 -5.68 -18.68
N THR A 125 -5.41 -6.20 -19.84
CA THR A 125 -6.13 -7.30 -20.49
C THR A 125 -5.81 -8.67 -19.88
N ARG A 126 -4.78 -8.75 -19.04
CA ARG A 126 -4.34 -9.99 -18.36
C ARG A 126 -4.99 -10.18 -16.99
N ILE A 127 -5.54 -9.12 -16.42
CA ILE A 127 -6.14 -9.14 -15.10
C ILE A 127 -7.66 -9.15 -15.26
N PRO A 128 -8.39 -10.03 -14.57
CA PRO A 128 -9.83 -9.89 -14.44
C PRO A 128 -10.17 -8.47 -13.99
N SER A 129 -11.28 -7.93 -14.45
CA SER A 129 -11.72 -6.57 -14.10
C SER A 129 -11.78 -6.44 -12.57
N VAL A 130 -10.77 -5.82 -11.96
CA VAL A 130 -10.67 -5.62 -10.52
C VAL A 130 -10.70 -4.13 -10.20
N THR A 131 -11.49 -3.74 -9.20
CA THR A 131 -11.42 -2.41 -8.59
C THR A 131 -10.61 -2.51 -7.31
N VAL A 132 -9.55 -1.71 -7.19
CA VAL A 132 -8.67 -1.69 -6.01
C VAL A 132 -8.96 -0.44 -5.19
N THR A 133 -9.22 -0.62 -3.90
CA THR A 133 -9.45 0.48 -2.94
C THR A 133 -8.30 0.52 -1.93
N PRO A 134 -7.44 1.56 -1.96
CA PRO A 134 -6.36 1.70 -1.00
C PRO A 134 -6.82 2.43 0.27
N PHE A 135 -6.57 1.83 1.44
CA PHE A 135 -6.74 2.46 2.75
C PHE A 135 -5.39 2.85 3.33
N VAL A 136 -5.38 3.90 4.15
CA VAL A 136 -4.17 4.42 4.81
C VAL A 136 -4.38 4.38 6.32
N ALA A 137 -3.43 3.79 7.02
CA ALA A 137 -3.47 3.72 8.49
C ALA A 137 -2.08 3.91 9.11
N LEU A 138 -2.05 4.42 10.33
CA LEU A 138 -0.90 4.33 11.20
C LEU A 138 -0.84 2.91 11.78
N ALA A 139 0.31 2.27 11.67
CA ALA A 139 0.54 0.97 12.28
C ALA A 139 0.50 1.05 13.82
N PRO A 140 0.10 -0.03 14.52
CA PRO A 140 0.23 -0.10 15.97
C PRO A 140 1.67 0.17 16.42
N HIS A 141 1.82 0.89 17.54
CA HIS A 141 3.15 1.16 18.10
C HIS A 141 3.88 -0.14 18.47
N GLY A 142 5.11 -0.28 18.01
CA GLY A 142 5.92 -1.48 18.28
C GLY A 142 5.43 -2.74 17.54
N ALA A 143 4.63 -2.59 16.49
CA ALA A 143 4.17 -3.71 15.69
C ALA A 143 5.34 -4.54 15.16
N ILE A 144 5.28 -5.85 15.40
CA ILE A 144 6.27 -6.83 14.92
C ILE A 144 5.72 -7.49 13.67
N LEU A 145 6.46 -7.40 12.58
CA LEU A 145 6.08 -8.06 11.33
C LEU A 145 6.22 -9.58 11.47
N ARG A 146 5.17 -10.29 11.11
CA ARG A 146 5.11 -11.76 11.04
C ARG A 146 4.54 -12.15 9.68
N VAL A 147 5.44 -12.38 8.74
CA VAL A 147 5.06 -12.74 7.39
C VAL A 147 4.48 -14.14 7.31
N GLN A 148 3.46 -14.32 6.46
CA GLN A 148 2.95 -15.63 6.05
C GLN A 148 3.79 -16.11 4.87
N PRO A 149 4.69 -17.11 5.04
CA PRO A 149 5.69 -17.43 4.02
C PRO A 149 5.12 -17.92 2.70
N GLU A 150 3.90 -18.48 2.72
CA GLU A 150 3.21 -18.94 1.53
C GLU A 150 2.77 -17.77 0.63
N GLU A 151 2.63 -16.55 1.17
CA GLU A 151 2.14 -15.38 0.45
C GLU A 151 3.14 -14.26 0.35
N VAL A 152 3.97 -14.09 1.37
CA VAL A 152 4.92 -13.01 1.53
C VAL A 152 6.32 -13.55 1.78
N GLU A 153 7.24 -13.26 0.86
CA GLU A 153 8.66 -13.58 1.02
C GLU A 153 9.32 -12.69 2.07
N GLU A 154 8.99 -11.40 2.03
CA GLU A 154 9.55 -10.39 2.94
C GLU A 154 8.57 -9.21 3.12
N ALA A 155 8.56 -8.62 4.31
CA ALA A 155 7.91 -7.34 4.58
C ALA A 155 8.94 -6.36 5.15
N PHE A 156 8.92 -5.11 4.66
CA PHE A 156 9.90 -4.11 5.05
C PHE A 156 9.32 -2.69 5.03
N TRP A 157 9.94 -1.82 5.82
CA TRP A 157 9.60 -0.42 5.89
C TRP A 157 10.48 0.39 4.92
N MET A 158 9.86 1.24 4.13
CA MET A 158 10.51 2.10 3.14
C MET A 158 10.34 3.56 3.53
N PRO A 159 11.43 4.34 3.71
CA PRO A 159 11.33 5.75 4.03
C PRO A 159 10.62 6.54 2.92
N LEU A 160 9.61 7.33 3.27
CA LEU A 160 8.92 8.20 2.32
C LEU A 160 9.85 9.25 1.71
N ALA A 161 10.82 9.74 2.49
CA ALA A 161 11.87 10.63 2.02
C ALA A 161 12.64 10.04 0.82
N ALA A 162 13.02 8.76 0.91
CA ALA A 162 13.73 8.09 -0.17
C ALA A 162 12.89 8.01 -1.45
N LEU A 163 11.60 7.65 -1.30
CA LEU A 163 10.66 7.58 -2.42
C LEU A 163 10.43 8.95 -3.08
N ARG A 164 10.27 10.01 -2.29
CA ARG A 164 10.13 11.39 -2.80
C ARG A 164 11.39 11.87 -3.52
N LYS A 165 12.57 11.57 -2.94
CA LYS A 165 13.86 11.98 -3.52
C LYS A 165 14.15 11.29 -4.85
N THR A 166 13.88 9.99 -4.95
CA THR A 166 14.17 9.23 -6.16
C THR A 166 13.09 9.38 -7.23
N GLY A 167 11.84 9.55 -6.84
CA GLY A 167 10.70 9.59 -7.76
C GLY A 167 10.65 8.36 -8.67
N LEU A 168 10.02 8.51 -9.81
CA LEU A 168 9.91 7.49 -10.86
C LEU A 168 11.18 7.45 -11.74
N SER A 169 12.33 7.12 -11.14
CA SER A 169 13.63 7.13 -11.82
C SER A 169 14.08 5.75 -12.32
N ALA A 170 13.28 4.71 -12.11
CA ALA A 170 13.50 3.37 -12.64
C ALA A 170 12.49 3.02 -13.73
N VAL A 171 12.82 2.03 -14.55
CA VAL A 171 11.96 1.53 -15.63
C VAL A 171 11.94 0.01 -15.57
N VAL A 172 10.75 -0.56 -15.71
CA VAL A 172 10.54 -2.02 -15.83
C VAL A 172 10.10 -2.33 -17.25
N ARG A 173 10.76 -3.28 -17.88
CA ARG A 173 10.33 -3.83 -19.17
C ARG A 173 9.30 -4.93 -18.94
N TRP A 174 8.12 -4.73 -19.46
CA TRP A 174 6.99 -5.64 -19.32
C TRP A 174 6.59 -6.19 -20.70
N ASP A 175 6.61 -7.50 -20.85
CA ASP A 175 6.17 -8.16 -22.07
C ASP A 175 4.64 -8.32 -22.06
N ALA A 176 3.96 -7.40 -22.73
CA ALA A 176 2.52 -7.47 -22.97
C ALA A 176 2.23 -8.37 -24.20
N ARG A 177 0.95 -8.74 -24.39
CA ARG A 177 0.54 -9.55 -25.55
C ARG A 177 0.80 -8.86 -26.89
N ASP A 178 0.82 -7.54 -26.90
CA ASP A 178 0.96 -6.65 -28.04
C ASP A 178 2.37 -6.01 -28.15
N GLY A 179 3.35 -6.55 -27.42
CA GLY A 179 4.75 -6.11 -27.44
C GLY A 179 5.31 -5.73 -26.07
N THR A 180 6.61 -5.44 -26.03
CA THR A 180 7.29 -5.00 -24.82
C THR A 180 6.96 -3.53 -24.54
N ARG A 181 6.61 -3.22 -23.29
CA ARG A 181 6.37 -1.86 -22.80
C ARG A 181 7.36 -1.50 -21.72
N GLU A 182 7.77 -0.24 -21.68
CA GLU A 182 8.52 0.33 -20.58
C GLU A 182 7.55 1.03 -19.63
N LEU A 183 7.58 0.60 -18.36
CA LEU A 183 6.70 1.12 -17.31
C LEU A 183 7.54 1.85 -16.25
N PRO A 184 7.09 3.03 -15.80
CA PRO A 184 7.78 3.77 -14.75
C PRO A 184 7.76 2.99 -13.43
N ALA A 185 8.81 3.18 -12.63
CA ALA A 185 8.96 2.53 -11.35
C ALA A 185 9.72 3.42 -10.35
N PHE A 186 9.40 3.27 -9.06
CA PHE A 186 10.27 3.75 -8.00
C PHE A 186 11.36 2.71 -7.74
N PRO A 187 12.63 3.12 -7.65
CA PRO A 187 13.69 2.21 -7.21
C PRO A 187 13.55 1.90 -5.72
N SER A 188 13.84 0.65 -5.34
CA SER A 188 13.98 0.26 -3.95
C SER A 188 15.11 -0.77 -3.79
N PRO A 189 15.64 -0.97 -2.56
CA PRO A 189 16.66 -1.99 -2.31
C PRO A 189 16.21 -3.43 -2.59
N LYS A 190 14.88 -3.66 -2.64
CA LYS A 190 14.27 -4.99 -2.83
C LYS A 190 13.74 -5.22 -4.25
N GLY A 191 13.97 -4.28 -5.14
CA GLY A 191 13.51 -4.31 -6.52
C GLY A 191 12.66 -3.10 -6.89
N PRO A 192 12.22 -2.99 -8.14
CA PRO A 192 11.41 -1.87 -8.61
C PRO A 192 9.98 -1.96 -8.06
N ILE A 193 9.43 -0.81 -7.64
CA ILE A 193 8.02 -0.66 -7.30
C ILE A 193 7.32 -0.14 -8.56
N TRP A 194 6.47 -0.96 -9.17
CA TRP A 194 5.82 -0.65 -10.44
C TRP A 194 4.37 -1.13 -10.51
N GLY A 195 3.67 -0.81 -11.57
CA GLY A 195 2.31 -1.29 -11.84
C GLY A 195 1.27 -0.74 -10.87
N ILE A 196 0.45 -1.61 -10.27
CA ILE A 196 -0.60 -1.21 -9.32
C ILE A 196 0.00 -0.51 -8.11
N THR A 197 1.07 -1.05 -7.56
CA THR A 197 1.74 -0.50 -6.37
C THR A 197 2.34 0.87 -6.64
N GLU A 198 3.00 1.05 -7.78
CA GLU A 198 3.52 2.35 -8.23
C GLU A 198 2.40 3.38 -8.32
N ARG A 199 1.28 3.02 -8.97
CA ARG A 199 0.15 3.93 -9.15
C ARG A 199 -0.47 4.37 -7.81
N ILE A 200 -0.63 3.45 -6.87
CA ILE A 200 -1.13 3.77 -5.52
C ILE A 200 -0.13 4.68 -4.79
N LEU A 201 1.15 4.34 -4.86
CA LEU A 201 2.21 5.11 -4.22
C LEU A 201 2.31 6.53 -4.80
N SER A 202 2.29 6.69 -6.11
CA SER A 202 2.27 7.99 -6.79
C SER A 202 1.07 8.83 -6.32
N GLN A 203 -0.12 8.25 -6.31
CA GLN A 203 -1.34 8.93 -5.84
C GLN A 203 -1.21 9.37 -4.37
N PHE A 204 -0.64 8.53 -3.51
CA PHE A 204 -0.40 8.86 -2.11
C PHE A 204 0.62 10.00 -1.97
N LEU A 205 1.75 9.90 -2.65
CA LEU A 205 2.82 10.92 -2.59
C LEU A 205 2.38 12.26 -3.15
N GLU A 206 1.62 12.28 -4.25
CA GLU A 206 1.05 13.51 -4.84
C GLU A 206 0.08 14.21 -3.89
N ARG A 207 -0.85 13.44 -3.28
CA ARG A 207 -1.82 14.01 -2.34
C ARG A 207 -1.20 14.50 -1.04
N THR A 208 -0.17 13.82 -0.55
CA THR A 208 0.43 14.08 0.77
C THR A 208 1.74 14.85 0.69
N GLY A 209 2.21 15.19 -0.49
CA GLY A 209 3.36 16.05 -0.71
C GLY A 209 3.15 17.45 -0.11
N ALA A 210 4.25 18.11 0.27
CA ALA A 210 4.22 19.53 0.59
C ALA A 210 3.85 20.31 -0.68
N SER A 211 2.86 21.20 -0.55
CA SER A 211 2.56 22.23 -1.55
C SER A 211 3.62 23.29 -1.48
#